data_b37ec46bb8bbc6d11d70962e43772b3a
#
_entry.id   b37ec46bb8bbc6d11d70962e43772b3a
#
_cell.length_a   1.000
_cell.length_b   1.000
_cell.length_c   1.000
_cell.angle_alpha   90.00
_cell.angle_beta   90.00
_cell.angle_gamma   90.00
#
_symmetry.space_group_name_H-M   'P 1'
#
loop_
_entity.id
_entity.type
_entity.pdbx_description
1 polymer ?
#
loop_
_entity_poly.entity_id
_entity_poly.type
_entity_poly.pdbx_seq_one_letter_code
_entity_poly.pdbx_strand_id
1 'polypeptide(L)'
;MFILGMLQSLTLINVPLFLMLTGYLNLNKQVNRKYYRNGIRVVVSYVVISIITILYRKYCLGDTESWGMWVRKILDFSAIPYAWYIEMWIGLFLLTPFLNILWKNIGSRRHKLVLLLTLYLLTALPDFFNRYGLTLVPAYWEALYPVTFFYLGAYIKEYQPKTTDTVRIGRSNLRVATLCFVGIVGICLINPVINIALFQQRSMMHLIGDGNGIFGVPLATMFFIAVYRTDWKNCGVKRGLAKVSVLSLDMYLFSWIFDSSVYPMTREWMPDIQSWGILLYYVAVVAAVFLLSMFAAAIKDGVWRIFHNA
;
A
#
# COMPACT_ATOMS: atom_id res chain seq x y z
N MET A 1 -13.05 -5.98 -19.95
CA MET A 1 -12.68 -4.59 -19.62
C MET A 1 -13.16 -4.13 -18.24
N PHE A 2 -14.44 -4.25 -17.91
CA PHE A 2 -15.00 -3.75 -16.65
C PHE A 2 -14.38 -4.41 -15.38
N ILE A 3 -14.25 -5.75 -15.38
CA ILE A 3 -13.66 -6.52 -14.28
C ILE A 3 -12.19 -6.12 -14.04
N LEU A 4 -11.43 -5.93 -15.12
CA LEU A 4 -10.02 -5.47 -14.99
C LEU A 4 -9.94 -4.07 -14.36
N GLY A 5 -10.84 -3.15 -14.73
CA GLY A 5 -10.92 -1.83 -14.09
C GLY A 5 -11.27 -1.89 -12.60
N MET A 6 -12.16 -2.81 -12.20
CA MET A 6 -12.47 -3.05 -10.78
C MET A 6 -11.25 -3.59 -10.03
N LEU A 7 -10.55 -4.58 -10.60
CA LEU A 7 -9.34 -5.15 -9.99
C LEU A 7 -8.24 -4.09 -9.87
N GLN A 8 -8.06 -3.27 -10.90
CA GLN A 8 -7.11 -2.16 -10.88
C GLN A 8 -7.44 -1.16 -9.76
N SER A 9 -8.71 -0.79 -9.61
CA SER A 9 -9.15 0.09 -8.52
C SER A 9 -8.82 -0.48 -7.15
N LEU A 10 -8.95 -1.81 -6.97
CA LEU A 10 -8.58 -2.48 -5.72
C LEU A 10 -7.06 -2.55 -5.50
N THR A 11 -6.26 -2.62 -6.57
CA THR A 11 -4.79 -2.63 -6.42
C THR A 11 -4.21 -1.25 -6.08
N LEU A 12 -4.87 -0.16 -6.47
CA LEU A 12 -4.43 1.21 -6.15
C LEU A 12 -4.44 1.53 -4.65
N ILE A 13 -5.25 0.83 -3.85
CA ILE A 13 -5.33 1.06 -2.41
C ILE A 13 -4.27 0.31 -1.59
N ASN A 14 -3.36 -0.42 -2.19
CA ASN A 14 -2.35 -1.21 -1.46
C ASN A 14 -1.48 -0.32 -0.57
N VAL A 15 -0.91 0.77 -1.10
CA VAL A 15 -0.09 1.71 -0.32
C VAL A 15 -0.92 2.41 0.76
N PRO A 16 -2.09 2.99 0.47
CA PRO A 16 -3.05 3.45 1.47
C PRO A 16 -3.27 2.48 2.63
N LEU A 17 -3.50 1.20 2.35
CA LEU A 17 -3.72 0.19 3.38
C LEU A 17 -2.49 -0.01 4.29
N PHE A 18 -1.28 -0.01 3.72
CA PHE A 18 -0.04 -0.07 4.52
C PHE A 18 0.14 1.15 5.41
N LEU A 19 -0.21 2.35 4.92
CA LEU A 19 -0.14 3.58 5.70
C LEU A 19 -1.18 3.60 6.83
N MET A 20 -2.40 3.13 6.57
CA MET A 20 -3.44 2.96 7.61
C MET A 20 -3.01 1.93 8.65
N LEU A 21 -2.41 0.81 8.21
CA LEU A 21 -1.88 -0.20 9.13
C LEU A 21 -0.75 0.36 9.98
N THR A 22 0.10 1.21 9.42
CA THR A 22 1.15 1.93 10.17
C THR A 22 0.56 2.78 11.27
N GLY A 23 -0.47 3.58 10.99
CA GLY A 23 -1.19 4.37 11.98
C GLY A 23 -1.88 3.52 13.04
N TYR A 24 -2.55 2.45 12.60
CA TYR A 24 -3.24 1.51 13.49
C TYR A 24 -2.29 0.82 14.47
N LEU A 25 -1.13 0.36 14.03
CA LEU A 25 -0.17 -0.37 14.87
C LEU A 25 0.70 0.55 15.73
N ASN A 26 1.02 1.74 15.24
CA ASN A 26 1.99 2.62 15.88
C ASN A 26 1.38 3.80 16.67
N LEU A 27 0.07 3.87 16.87
CA LEU A 27 -0.64 4.95 17.59
C LEU A 27 -0.06 5.25 19.00
N ASN A 28 0.56 4.27 19.66
CA ASN A 28 1.09 4.43 21.00
C ASN A 28 2.62 4.55 21.06
N LYS A 29 3.28 4.62 19.90
CA LYS A 29 4.74 4.78 19.87
C LYS A 29 5.13 6.18 20.32
N GLN A 30 6.20 6.23 21.14
CA GLN A 30 6.75 7.44 21.70
C GLN A 30 8.18 7.68 21.20
N VAL A 31 8.67 8.90 21.35
CA VAL A 31 10.06 9.27 21.04
C VAL A 31 10.98 8.50 21.99
N ASN A 32 11.64 7.45 21.50
CA ASN A 32 12.66 6.74 22.25
C ASN A 32 13.67 6.06 21.30
N ARG A 33 14.88 5.79 21.82
CA ARG A 33 15.97 5.18 21.05
C ARG A 33 15.60 3.82 20.45
N LYS A 34 14.81 3.01 21.17
CA LYS A 34 14.36 1.67 20.72
C LYS A 34 13.47 1.78 19.49
N TYR A 35 12.59 2.80 19.46
CA TYR A 35 11.73 3.04 18.29
C TYR A 35 12.57 3.29 17.04
N TYR A 36 13.47 4.27 17.08
CA TYR A 36 14.28 4.64 15.91
C TYR A 36 15.23 3.53 15.47
N ARG A 37 15.79 2.74 16.41
CA ARG A 37 16.60 1.58 16.06
C ARG A 37 15.86 0.55 15.22
N ASN A 38 14.55 0.38 15.39
CA ASN A 38 13.76 -0.54 14.59
C ASN A 38 13.66 -0.09 13.11
N GLY A 39 13.74 1.20 12.83
CA GLY A 39 13.76 1.73 11.46
C GLY A 39 15.05 1.37 10.68
N ILE A 40 16.17 1.20 11.38
CA ILE A 40 17.45 0.83 10.75
C ILE A 40 17.32 -0.50 9.99
N ARG A 41 16.55 -1.45 10.51
CA ARG A 41 16.34 -2.74 9.82
C ARG A 41 15.73 -2.56 8.44
N VAL A 42 14.79 -1.63 8.27
CA VAL A 42 14.14 -1.32 6.99
C VAL A 42 15.16 -0.73 6.01
N VAL A 43 15.98 0.22 6.49
CA VAL A 43 17.02 0.86 5.66
C VAL A 43 18.06 -0.17 5.23
N VAL A 44 18.50 -1.05 6.13
CA VAL A 44 19.45 -2.12 5.79
C VAL A 44 18.86 -3.11 4.79
N SER A 45 17.59 -3.51 4.96
CA SER A 45 16.88 -4.34 3.97
C SER A 45 16.85 -3.67 2.60
N TYR A 46 16.53 -2.38 2.54
CA TYR A 46 16.53 -1.61 1.30
C TYR A 46 17.90 -1.61 0.64
N VAL A 47 18.97 -1.29 1.36
CA VAL A 47 20.35 -1.24 0.83
C VAL A 47 20.76 -2.61 0.27
N VAL A 48 20.52 -3.70 1.03
CA VAL A 48 20.87 -5.06 0.59
C VAL A 48 20.13 -5.43 -0.69
N ILE A 49 18.82 -5.18 -0.76
CA ILE A 49 18.03 -5.53 -1.94
C ILE A 49 18.39 -4.61 -3.12
N SER A 50 18.72 -3.33 -2.88
CA SER A 50 19.22 -2.42 -3.91
C SER A 50 20.51 -2.93 -4.54
N ILE A 51 21.46 -3.43 -3.73
CA ILE A 51 22.70 -4.03 -4.25
C ILE A 51 22.39 -5.25 -5.12
N ILE A 52 21.51 -6.14 -4.68
CA ILE A 52 21.07 -7.31 -5.46
C ILE A 52 20.42 -6.86 -6.77
N THR A 53 19.56 -5.85 -6.73
CA THR A 53 18.90 -5.30 -7.92
C THR A 53 19.90 -4.69 -8.90
N ILE A 54 20.92 -3.98 -8.42
CA ILE A 54 21.97 -3.41 -9.25
C ILE A 54 22.77 -4.52 -9.95
N LEU A 55 23.13 -5.57 -9.21
CA LEU A 55 23.83 -6.73 -9.78
C LEU A 55 22.98 -7.40 -10.87
N TYR A 56 21.69 -7.60 -10.60
CA TYR A 56 20.75 -8.13 -11.58
C TYR A 56 20.65 -7.24 -12.83
N ARG A 57 20.48 -5.93 -12.68
CA ARG A 57 20.44 -4.98 -13.80
C ARG A 57 21.71 -5.02 -14.63
N LYS A 58 22.87 -5.05 -13.97
CA LYS A 58 24.16 -5.03 -14.65
C LYS A 58 24.44 -6.33 -15.41
N TYR A 59 24.19 -7.49 -14.79
CA TYR A 59 24.60 -8.78 -15.35
C TYR A 59 23.50 -9.47 -16.16
N CYS A 60 22.23 -9.26 -15.82
CA CYS A 60 21.11 -9.89 -16.52
C CYS A 60 20.43 -8.97 -17.54
N LEU A 61 20.34 -7.67 -17.27
CA LEU A 61 19.72 -6.70 -18.18
C LEU A 61 20.73 -5.92 -19.02
N GLY A 62 22.05 -6.09 -18.79
CA GLY A 62 23.10 -5.44 -19.57
C GLY A 62 23.24 -3.93 -19.31
N ASP A 63 22.83 -3.46 -18.14
CA ASP A 63 22.94 -2.05 -17.78
C ASP A 63 24.41 -1.62 -17.65
N THR A 64 24.79 -0.57 -18.37
CA THR A 64 26.18 -0.09 -18.48
C THR A 64 26.49 1.08 -17.56
N GLU A 65 25.60 1.45 -16.64
CA GLU A 65 25.83 2.57 -15.73
C GLU A 65 27.08 2.38 -14.86
N SER A 66 27.73 3.48 -14.52
CA SER A 66 28.92 3.49 -13.66
C SER A 66 28.55 3.17 -12.21
N TRP A 67 29.51 2.62 -11.45
CA TRP A 67 29.32 2.33 -10.02
C TRP A 67 28.99 3.58 -9.19
N GLY A 68 29.56 4.74 -9.54
CA GLY A 68 29.25 6.01 -8.89
C GLY A 68 27.78 6.41 -9.07
N MET A 69 27.22 6.18 -10.26
CA MET A 69 25.80 6.42 -10.51
C MET A 69 24.92 5.46 -9.71
N TRP A 70 25.32 4.20 -9.56
CA TRP A 70 24.57 3.23 -8.74
C TRP A 70 24.56 3.59 -7.26
N VAL A 71 25.69 4.07 -6.70
CA VAL A 71 25.75 4.57 -5.34
C VAL A 71 24.78 5.75 -5.15
N ARG A 72 24.77 6.70 -6.11
CA ARG A 72 23.82 7.80 -6.09
C ARG A 72 22.37 7.30 -6.11
N LYS A 73 22.04 6.33 -6.96
CA LYS A 73 20.70 5.74 -7.04
C LYS A 73 20.25 5.03 -5.76
N ILE A 74 21.16 4.44 -4.99
CA ILE A 74 20.86 3.92 -3.66
C ILE A 74 20.50 5.05 -2.71
N LEU A 75 21.27 6.15 -2.73
CA LEU A 75 21.07 7.26 -1.80
C LEU A 75 19.81 8.07 -2.10
N ASP A 76 19.39 8.17 -3.36
CA ASP A 76 18.16 8.88 -3.78
C ASP A 76 16.95 7.96 -3.97
N PHE A 77 17.01 6.71 -3.46
CA PHE A 77 15.92 5.71 -3.52
C PHE A 77 15.46 5.32 -4.94
N SER A 78 16.27 5.57 -5.98
CA SER A 78 15.93 5.25 -7.37
C SER A 78 16.57 3.95 -7.91
N ALA A 79 17.37 3.25 -7.08
CA ALA A 79 17.99 1.98 -7.47
C ALA A 79 16.95 0.88 -7.78
N ILE A 80 15.86 0.88 -7.05
CA ILE A 80 14.69 0.02 -7.26
C ILE A 80 13.51 0.95 -7.59
N PRO A 81 12.83 0.83 -8.73
CA PRO A 81 11.68 1.70 -9.06
C PRO A 81 10.56 1.70 -8.02
N TYR A 82 10.43 0.62 -7.23
CA TYR A 82 9.43 0.54 -6.15
C TYR A 82 9.90 1.13 -4.82
N ALA A 83 11.15 1.62 -4.72
CA ALA A 83 11.70 2.13 -3.46
C ALA A 83 11.15 3.51 -3.04
N TRP A 84 10.41 4.22 -3.90
CA TRP A 84 9.70 5.45 -3.53
C TRP A 84 8.83 5.29 -2.28
N TYR A 85 8.29 4.09 -2.06
CA TYR A 85 7.54 3.77 -0.85
C TYR A 85 8.42 3.82 0.41
N ILE A 86 9.68 3.38 0.33
CA ILE A 86 10.63 3.41 1.45
C ILE A 86 10.98 4.85 1.81
N GLU A 87 11.24 5.70 0.80
CA GLU A 87 11.50 7.13 0.98
C GLU A 87 10.35 7.81 1.74
N MET A 88 9.13 7.65 1.24
CA MET A 88 7.92 8.16 1.89
C MET A 88 7.72 7.58 3.29
N TRP A 89 7.93 6.26 3.47
CA TRP A 89 7.75 5.58 4.74
C TRP A 89 8.76 6.06 5.80
N ILE A 90 10.02 6.33 5.42
CA ILE A 90 11.03 6.88 6.34
C ILE A 90 10.56 8.21 6.92
N GLY A 91 10.06 9.11 6.07
CA GLY A 91 9.50 10.39 6.53
C GLY A 91 8.36 10.20 7.53
N LEU A 92 7.39 9.34 7.19
CA LEU A 92 6.27 9.03 8.08
C LEU A 92 6.75 8.36 9.39
N PHE A 93 7.71 7.43 9.30
CA PHE A 93 8.29 6.77 10.47
C PHE A 93 8.94 7.76 11.43
N LEU A 94 9.76 8.68 10.93
CA LEU A 94 10.39 9.71 11.75
C LEU A 94 9.37 10.64 12.42
N LEU A 95 8.29 10.97 11.70
CA LEU A 95 7.22 11.84 12.20
C LEU A 95 6.25 11.12 13.16
N THR A 96 6.10 9.80 13.09
CA THR A 96 5.10 9.03 13.84
C THR A 96 5.01 9.37 15.33
N PRO A 97 6.09 9.46 16.12
CA PRO A 97 5.98 9.78 17.53
C PRO A 97 5.40 11.18 17.79
N PHE A 98 5.72 12.15 16.93
CA PHE A 98 5.21 13.52 17.01
C PHE A 98 3.75 13.61 16.59
N LEU A 99 3.37 12.89 15.52
CA LEU A 99 1.98 12.75 15.10
C LEU A 99 1.12 12.13 16.20
N ASN A 100 1.67 11.17 16.96
CA ASN A 100 0.99 10.59 18.12
C ASN A 100 0.80 11.59 19.26
N ILE A 101 1.79 12.48 19.51
CA ILE A 101 1.66 13.54 20.50
C ILE A 101 0.54 14.49 20.10
N LEU A 102 0.53 14.93 18.83
CA LEU A 102 -0.53 15.80 18.30
C LEU A 102 -1.91 15.12 18.46
N TRP A 103 -2.03 13.87 18.03
CA TRP A 103 -3.28 13.11 18.09
C TRP A 103 -3.84 12.95 19.49
N LYS A 104 -2.97 12.69 20.48
CA LYS A 104 -3.35 12.53 21.89
C LYS A 104 -3.82 13.85 22.53
N ASN A 105 -3.24 14.96 22.12
CA ASN A 105 -3.62 16.29 22.63
C ASN A 105 -4.95 16.80 22.04
N ILE A 106 -5.47 16.20 20.97
CA ILE A 106 -6.80 16.49 20.48
C ILE A 106 -7.84 15.76 21.35
N GLY A 107 -8.37 16.46 22.35
CA GLY A 107 -9.21 15.85 23.40
C GLY A 107 -10.57 15.35 22.92
N SER A 108 -11.14 15.84 21.81
CA SER A 108 -12.49 15.51 21.39
C SER A 108 -12.53 14.71 20.09
N ARG A 109 -13.42 13.71 20.04
CA ARG A 109 -13.69 12.94 18.84
C ARG A 109 -14.10 13.81 17.65
N ARG A 110 -14.86 14.88 17.90
CA ARG A 110 -15.29 15.81 16.85
C ARG A 110 -14.10 16.54 16.23
N HIS A 111 -13.17 17.05 17.02
CA HIS A 111 -11.96 17.71 16.51
C HIS A 111 -11.06 16.76 15.72
N LYS A 112 -10.96 15.49 16.13
CA LYS A 112 -10.25 14.46 15.36
C LYS A 112 -10.90 14.21 13.99
N LEU A 113 -12.24 14.17 13.93
CA LEU A 113 -12.97 14.06 12.65
C LEU A 113 -12.77 15.30 11.78
N VAL A 114 -12.77 16.50 12.36
CA VAL A 114 -12.47 17.75 11.62
C VAL A 114 -11.06 17.69 11.06
N LEU A 115 -10.05 17.27 11.84
CA LEU A 115 -8.68 17.08 11.34
C LEU A 115 -8.64 16.08 10.16
N LEU A 116 -9.29 14.92 10.29
CA LEU A 116 -9.35 13.93 9.22
C LEU A 116 -10.01 14.48 7.96
N LEU A 117 -11.11 15.21 8.11
CA LEU A 117 -11.79 15.85 6.99
C LEU A 117 -10.91 16.92 6.33
N THR A 118 -10.24 17.75 7.13
CA THR A 118 -9.32 18.76 6.62
C THR A 118 -8.18 18.12 5.82
N LEU A 119 -7.54 17.10 6.36
CA LEU A 119 -6.48 16.38 5.68
C LEU A 119 -7.01 15.69 4.40
N TYR A 120 -8.18 15.07 4.46
CA TYR A 120 -8.80 14.47 3.28
C TYR A 120 -9.06 15.50 2.18
N LEU A 121 -9.62 16.66 2.52
CA LEU A 121 -9.86 17.72 1.54
C LEU A 121 -8.54 18.25 0.95
N LEU A 122 -7.52 18.49 1.77
CA LEU A 122 -6.23 19.01 1.31
C LEU A 122 -5.46 18.01 0.43
N THR A 123 -5.58 16.72 0.68
CA THR A 123 -4.79 15.70 -0.01
C THR A 123 -5.52 15.03 -1.18
N ALA A 124 -6.85 14.99 -1.17
CA ALA A 124 -7.63 14.28 -2.19
C ALA A 124 -8.31 15.20 -3.22
N LEU A 125 -8.65 16.45 -2.85
CA LEU A 125 -9.28 17.38 -3.80
C LEU A 125 -8.34 17.79 -4.95
N PRO A 126 -7.04 18.08 -4.72
CA PRO A 126 -6.15 18.46 -5.81
C PRO A 126 -6.07 17.40 -6.90
N ASP A 127 -5.98 16.13 -6.54
CA ASP A 127 -5.94 15.00 -7.46
C ASP A 127 -7.18 14.96 -8.39
N PHE A 128 -8.34 15.33 -7.90
CA PHE A 128 -9.57 15.33 -8.68
C PHE A 128 -9.74 16.60 -9.52
N PHE A 129 -9.56 17.79 -8.92
CA PHE A 129 -9.87 19.05 -9.58
C PHE A 129 -8.76 19.58 -10.48
N ASN A 130 -7.49 19.23 -10.21
CA ASN A 130 -6.35 19.75 -10.96
C ASN A 130 -5.94 18.89 -12.17
N ARG A 131 -6.57 17.74 -12.39
CA ARG A 131 -6.18 16.79 -13.45
C ARG A 131 -6.37 17.29 -14.88
N TYR A 132 -7.27 18.20 -15.10
CA TYR A 132 -7.69 18.63 -16.44
C TYR A 132 -7.06 19.97 -16.87
N GLY A 133 -5.89 20.30 -16.34
CA GLY A 133 -5.20 21.55 -16.67
C GLY A 133 -5.74 22.77 -15.94
N LEU A 134 -6.70 22.59 -15.06
CA LEU A 134 -7.23 23.63 -14.17
C LEU A 134 -6.59 23.45 -12.78
N THR A 135 -5.94 24.50 -12.29
CA THR A 135 -5.42 24.51 -10.90
C THR A 135 -6.44 25.22 -10.01
N LEU A 136 -7.52 24.50 -9.68
CA LEU A 136 -8.62 25.04 -8.86
C LEU A 136 -8.32 24.96 -7.37
N VAL A 137 -7.51 23.99 -6.94
CA VAL A 137 -7.18 23.73 -5.54
C VAL A 137 -5.66 23.72 -5.38
N PRO A 138 -5.09 24.33 -4.32
CA PRO A 138 -3.65 24.28 -4.06
C PRO A 138 -3.14 22.84 -3.92
N ALA A 139 -2.19 22.44 -4.76
CA ALA A 139 -1.65 21.08 -4.81
C ALA A 139 -0.50 20.83 -3.79
N TYR A 140 0.03 21.88 -3.15
CA TYR A 140 1.20 21.76 -2.24
C TYR A 140 1.00 20.78 -1.08
N TRP A 141 -0.25 20.60 -0.62
CA TRP A 141 -0.58 19.76 0.53
C TRP A 141 -0.90 18.32 0.15
N GLU A 142 -0.96 17.99 -1.14
CA GLU A 142 -1.23 16.62 -1.61
C GLU A 142 -0.22 15.62 -1.06
N ALA A 143 1.05 16.00 -0.98
CA ALA A 143 2.13 15.18 -0.42
C ALA A 143 1.92 14.75 1.05
N LEU A 144 0.98 15.37 1.78
CA LEU A 144 0.60 14.96 3.14
C LEU A 144 -0.32 13.72 3.18
N TYR A 145 -0.71 13.14 2.06
CA TYR A 145 -1.58 11.95 2.04
C TYR A 145 -1.12 10.80 2.97
N PRO A 146 0.18 10.55 3.22
CA PRO A 146 0.60 9.51 4.18
C PRO A 146 0.11 9.79 5.60
N VAL A 147 0.06 11.08 5.99
CA VAL A 147 -0.45 11.51 7.30
C VAL A 147 -1.96 11.33 7.39
N THR A 148 -2.68 11.56 6.29
CA THR A 148 -4.13 11.31 6.20
C THR A 148 -4.45 9.85 6.50
N PHE A 149 -3.79 8.93 5.80
CA PHE A 149 -3.99 7.49 6.02
C PHE A 149 -3.50 7.02 7.40
N PHE A 150 -2.40 7.56 7.88
CA PHE A 150 -1.92 7.29 9.24
C PHE A 150 -3.00 7.62 10.28
N TYR A 151 -3.57 8.81 10.23
CA TYR A 151 -4.61 9.21 11.18
C TYR A 151 -5.94 8.48 10.97
N LEU A 152 -6.30 8.07 9.75
CA LEU A 152 -7.44 7.17 9.53
C LEU A 152 -7.25 5.83 10.25
N GLY A 153 -6.06 5.23 10.13
CA GLY A 153 -5.71 4.02 10.87
C GLY A 153 -5.71 4.21 12.38
N ALA A 154 -5.16 5.31 12.87
CA ALA A 154 -5.16 5.70 14.29
C ALA A 154 -6.59 5.88 14.82
N TYR A 155 -7.46 6.55 14.07
CA TYR A 155 -8.87 6.75 14.43
C TYR A 155 -9.63 5.42 14.54
N ILE A 156 -9.45 4.52 13.57
CA ILE A 156 -10.07 3.20 13.61
C ILE A 156 -9.58 2.43 14.85
N LYS A 157 -8.30 2.51 15.19
CA LYS A 157 -7.74 1.86 16.39
C LYS A 157 -8.35 2.38 17.68
N GLU A 158 -8.49 3.70 17.80
CA GLU A 158 -8.96 4.35 19.02
C GLU A 158 -10.46 4.14 19.24
N TYR A 159 -11.26 4.23 18.17
CA TYR A 159 -12.72 4.20 18.24
C TYR A 159 -13.33 2.87 17.83
N GLN A 160 -12.52 1.81 17.68
CA GLN A 160 -13.07 0.46 17.47
C GLN A 160 -13.96 0.04 18.65
N PRO A 161 -15.11 -0.61 18.40
CA PRO A 161 -15.96 -1.10 19.48
C PRO A 161 -15.24 -2.11 20.36
N LYS A 162 -15.25 -1.87 21.66
CA LYS A 162 -14.64 -2.73 22.71
C LYS A 162 -15.63 -3.78 23.22
N THR A 163 -16.50 -4.33 22.39
CA THR A 163 -17.52 -5.28 22.80
C THR A 163 -16.89 -6.67 22.99
N THR A 164 -17.09 -7.28 24.14
CA THR A 164 -16.66 -8.65 24.47
C THR A 164 -17.69 -9.72 24.08
N ASP A 165 -18.90 -9.32 23.70
CA ASP A 165 -19.99 -10.20 23.29
C ASP A 165 -19.77 -10.74 21.87
N THR A 166 -19.34 -12.00 21.77
CA THR A 166 -18.95 -12.65 20.50
C THR A 166 -20.09 -12.74 19.48
N VAL A 167 -21.34 -12.93 19.93
CA VAL A 167 -22.53 -13.05 19.03
C VAL A 167 -22.90 -11.67 18.47
N ARG A 168 -22.86 -10.65 19.31
CA ARG A 168 -23.14 -9.26 18.91
C ARG A 168 -22.06 -8.69 18.01
N ILE A 169 -20.80 -9.04 18.28
CA ILE A 169 -19.65 -8.73 17.43
C ILE A 169 -19.82 -9.38 16.05
N GLY A 170 -20.17 -10.67 15.98
CA GLY A 170 -20.34 -11.39 14.71
C GLY A 170 -21.40 -10.75 13.81
N ARG A 171 -22.58 -10.43 14.35
CA ARG A 171 -23.66 -9.73 13.59
C ARG A 171 -23.27 -8.30 13.19
N SER A 172 -22.64 -7.55 14.10
CA SER A 172 -22.17 -6.19 13.81
C SER A 172 -21.08 -6.20 12.75
N ASN A 173 -20.13 -7.12 12.83
CA ASN A 173 -19.05 -7.25 11.85
C ASN A 173 -19.60 -7.64 10.48
N LEU A 174 -20.56 -8.56 10.40
CA LEU A 174 -21.17 -8.94 9.13
C LEU A 174 -21.88 -7.75 8.46
N ARG A 175 -22.68 -6.97 9.22
CA ARG A 175 -23.34 -5.77 8.68
C ARG A 175 -22.33 -4.74 8.19
N VAL A 176 -21.30 -4.44 8.98
CA VAL A 176 -20.23 -3.50 8.58
C VAL A 176 -19.50 -4.01 7.35
N ALA A 177 -19.13 -5.29 7.32
CA ALA A 177 -18.46 -5.89 6.17
C ALA A 177 -19.35 -5.85 4.90
N THR A 178 -20.66 -6.11 5.04
CA THR A 178 -21.61 -6.02 3.91
C THR A 178 -21.72 -4.57 3.40
N LEU A 179 -21.88 -3.59 4.31
CA LEU A 179 -21.92 -2.17 3.91
C LEU A 179 -20.63 -1.72 3.25
N CYS A 180 -19.49 -2.11 3.80
CA CYS A 180 -18.18 -1.83 3.18
C CYS A 180 -18.06 -2.49 1.81
N PHE A 181 -18.49 -3.75 1.67
CA PHE A 181 -18.47 -4.45 0.39
C PHE A 181 -19.35 -3.76 -0.65
N VAL A 182 -20.58 -3.38 -0.29
CA VAL A 182 -21.48 -2.62 -1.18
C VAL A 182 -20.85 -1.27 -1.58
N GLY A 183 -20.24 -0.57 -0.62
CA GLY A 183 -19.54 0.69 -0.88
C GLY A 183 -18.33 0.51 -1.82
N ILE A 184 -17.51 -0.52 -1.60
CA ILE A 184 -16.37 -0.88 -2.46
C ILE A 184 -16.85 -1.16 -3.89
N VAL A 185 -17.84 -2.05 -4.03
CA VAL A 185 -18.43 -2.37 -5.33
C VAL A 185 -19.01 -1.11 -5.98
N GLY A 186 -19.76 -0.30 -5.23
CA GLY A 186 -20.31 0.96 -5.72
C GLY A 186 -19.24 1.92 -6.27
N ILE A 187 -18.16 2.16 -5.53
CA ILE A 187 -17.05 3.02 -5.97
C ILE A 187 -16.37 2.42 -7.21
N CYS A 188 -16.09 1.11 -7.20
CA CYS A 188 -15.48 0.42 -8.34
C CYS A 188 -16.37 0.42 -9.59
N LEU A 189 -17.70 0.46 -9.45
CA LEU A 189 -18.64 0.56 -10.55
C LEU A 189 -18.81 1.99 -11.07
N ILE A 190 -18.88 2.96 -10.16
CA ILE A 190 -19.07 4.38 -10.50
C ILE A 190 -17.87 4.89 -11.29
N ASN A 191 -16.67 4.51 -10.93
CA ASN A 191 -15.45 4.99 -11.58
C ASN A 191 -15.42 4.77 -13.11
N PRO A 192 -15.60 3.55 -13.65
CA PRO A 192 -15.67 3.32 -15.09
C PRO A 192 -16.85 4.05 -15.77
N VAL A 193 -18.01 4.11 -15.10
CA VAL A 193 -19.20 4.78 -15.66
C VAL A 193 -18.95 6.27 -15.84
N ILE A 194 -18.39 6.94 -14.83
CA ILE A 194 -18.07 8.37 -14.93
C ILE A 194 -16.98 8.63 -15.96
N ASN A 195 -15.95 7.76 -16.05
CA ASN A 195 -14.90 7.88 -17.05
C ASN A 195 -15.45 7.82 -18.48
N ILE A 196 -16.35 6.87 -18.74
CA ILE A 196 -16.96 6.70 -20.06
C ILE A 196 -17.94 7.85 -20.35
N ALA A 197 -18.78 8.21 -19.36
CA ALA A 197 -19.86 9.17 -19.56
C ALA A 197 -19.38 10.63 -19.68
N LEU A 198 -18.43 11.04 -18.84
CA LEU A 198 -17.98 12.45 -18.79
C LEU A 198 -16.76 12.72 -19.67
N PHE A 199 -15.88 11.75 -19.86
CA PHE A 199 -14.60 12.02 -20.50
C PHE A 199 -14.41 11.29 -21.83
N GLN A 200 -15.39 10.48 -22.26
CA GLN A 200 -15.32 9.68 -23.50
C GLN A 200 -13.99 8.88 -23.65
N GLN A 201 -13.24 8.78 -22.59
CA GLN A 201 -11.96 8.10 -22.59
C GLN A 201 -12.18 6.62 -22.31
N ARG A 202 -11.75 5.78 -23.24
CA ARG A 202 -11.71 4.32 -23.06
C ARG A 202 -10.71 3.84 -22.00
N SER A 203 -9.89 4.75 -21.47
CA SER A 203 -8.91 4.46 -20.43
C SER A 203 -9.59 4.50 -19.06
N MET A 204 -9.65 3.37 -18.38
CA MET A 204 -10.24 3.23 -17.04
C MET A 204 -9.37 3.82 -15.91
N MET A 205 -8.23 4.44 -16.24
CA MET A 205 -7.20 4.84 -15.29
C MET A 205 -7.43 6.18 -14.57
N HIS A 206 -8.37 7.02 -15.00
CA HIS A 206 -8.22 8.45 -14.72
C HIS A 206 -9.11 9.08 -13.63
N LEU A 207 -10.13 8.41 -13.09
CA LEU A 207 -10.97 9.00 -12.04
C LEU A 207 -10.55 8.63 -10.62
N ILE A 208 -10.08 7.40 -10.43
CA ILE A 208 -9.53 7.01 -9.13
C ILE A 208 -8.07 7.45 -9.01
N GLY A 209 -7.49 8.01 -10.03
CA GLY A 209 -6.14 8.53 -10.05
C GLY A 209 -5.15 7.68 -9.27
N ASP A 210 -4.51 8.29 -8.33
CA ASP A 210 -3.71 7.61 -7.32
C ASP A 210 -4.60 7.19 -6.14
N GLY A 211 -4.22 6.17 -5.39
CA GLY A 211 -4.99 5.67 -4.26
C GLY A 211 -5.28 6.69 -3.14
N ASN A 212 -4.71 7.89 -3.24
CA ASN A 212 -4.92 9.04 -2.35
C ASN A 212 -6.05 10.01 -2.80
N GLY A 213 -6.67 9.77 -3.98
CA GLY A 213 -7.73 10.61 -4.50
C GLY A 213 -9.07 10.50 -3.76
N ILE A 214 -10.06 11.28 -4.22
CA ILE A 214 -11.41 11.39 -3.59
C ILE A 214 -12.06 10.01 -3.40
N PHE A 215 -11.91 9.10 -4.34
CA PHE A 215 -12.47 7.74 -4.25
C PHE A 215 -11.52 6.75 -3.58
N GLY A 216 -10.20 6.95 -3.70
CA GLY A 216 -9.19 6.06 -3.14
C GLY A 216 -9.21 6.04 -1.61
N VAL A 217 -9.34 7.21 -0.97
CA VAL A 217 -9.38 7.32 0.50
C VAL A 217 -10.60 6.60 1.11
N PRO A 218 -11.85 6.82 0.65
CA PRO A 218 -13.00 6.06 1.15
C PRO A 218 -12.88 4.57 0.83
N LEU A 219 -12.40 4.20 -0.37
CA LEU A 219 -12.23 2.80 -0.78
C LEU A 219 -11.25 2.07 0.15
N ALA A 220 -10.07 2.64 0.38
CA ALA A 220 -9.09 2.09 1.31
C ALA A 220 -9.64 1.99 2.74
N THR A 221 -10.36 3.02 3.20
CA THR A 221 -10.96 3.04 4.54
C THR A 221 -12.02 1.95 4.70
N MET A 222 -12.91 1.78 3.73
CA MET A 222 -13.93 0.74 3.74
C MET A 222 -13.31 -0.66 3.72
N PHE A 223 -12.32 -0.87 2.85
CA PHE A 223 -11.60 -2.14 2.78
C PHE A 223 -10.90 -2.46 4.10
N PHE A 224 -10.21 -1.48 4.68
CA PHE A 224 -9.54 -1.66 5.97
C PHE A 224 -10.52 -2.02 7.08
N ILE A 225 -11.69 -1.33 7.17
CA ILE A 225 -12.75 -1.61 8.14
C ILE A 225 -13.34 -3.01 7.92
N ALA A 226 -13.49 -3.46 6.69
CA ALA A 226 -14.00 -4.79 6.39
C ALA A 226 -13.06 -5.91 6.86
N VAL A 227 -11.73 -5.70 6.74
CA VAL A 227 -10.73 -6.75 6.94
C VAL A 227 -10.11 -6.75 8.35
N TYR A 228 -9.88 -5.59 8.99
CA TYR A 228 -9.09 -5.50 10.24
C TYR A 228 -9.66 -6.30 11.43
N ARG A 229 -10.94 -6.67 11.40
CA ARG A 229 -11.64 -7.47 12.42
C ARG A 229 -11.76 -8.94 12.09
N THR A 230 -11.27 -9.37 10.92
CA THR A 230 -11.37 -10.77 10.53
C THR A 230 -10.50 -11.62 11.43
N ASP A 231 -11.10 -12.50 12.21
CA ASP A 231 -10.36 -13.48 13.01
C ASP A 231 -10.32 -14.82 12.25
N TRP A 232 -9.12 -15.17 11.81
CA TRP A 232 -8.88 -16.41 11.10
C TRP A 232 -8.85 -17.57 12.09
N LYS A 233 -9.90 -18.38 12.10
CA LYS A 233 -10.03 -19.55 13.00
C LYS A 233 -9.01 -20.64 12.67
N ASN A 234 -8.58 -20.77 11.40
CA ASN A 234 -7.63 -21.77 10.98
C ASN A 234 -6.20 -21.37 11.39
N CYS A 235 -5.62 -22.15 12.30
CA CYS A 235 -4.26 -21.92 12.83
C CYS A 235 -3.16 -21.97 11.76
N GLY A 236 -3.33 -22.79 10.71
CA GLY A 236 -2.40 -22.89 9.58
C GLY A 236 -2.38 -21.61 8.75
N VAL A 237 -3.56 -21.08 8.39
CA VAL A 237 -3.71 -19.82 7.66
C VAL A 237 -3.14 -18.67 8.47
N LYS A 238 -3.44 -18.58 9.75
CA LYS A 238 -2.91 -17.53 10.64
C LYS A 238 -1.38 -17.54 10.69
N ARG A 239 -0.75 -18.70 10.79
CA ARG A 239 0.72 -18.86 10.75
C ARG A 239 1.30 -18.49 9.40
N GLY A 240 0.67 -18.89 8.30
CA GLY A 240 1.07 -18.52 6.94
C GLY A 240 1.03 -17.00 6.72
N LEU A 241 -0.07 -16.35 7.07
CA LEU A 241 -0.23 -14.90 6.98
C LEU A 241 0.78 -14.13 7.85
N ALA A 242 1.07 -14.63 9.05
CA ALA A 242 2.09 -14.03 9.91
C ALA A 242 3.49 -14.09 9.30
N LYS A 243 3.87 -15.21 8.65
CA LYS A 243 5.15 -15.33 7.92
C LYS A 243 5.21 -14.35 6.73
N VAL A 244 4.17 -14.31 5.91
CA VAL A 244 4.09 -13.37 4.78
C VAL A 244 4.18 -11.93 5.27
N SER A 245 3.48 -11.58 6.35
CA SER A 245 3.52 -10.23 6.94
C SER A 245 4.93 -9.79 7.35
N VAL A 246 5.73 -10.68 7.90
CA VAL A 246 7.14 -10.37 8.28
C VAL A 246 8.01 -10.12 7.05
N LEU A 247 7.75 -10.82 5.95
CA LEU A 247 8.53 -10.74 4.71
C LEU A 247 7.99 -9.68 3.72
N SER A 248 6.83 -9.10 3.99
CA SER A 248 6.06 -8.29 3.01
C SER A 248 6.86 -7.15 2.39
N LEU A 249 7.68 -6.44 3.18
CA LEU A 249 8.53 -5.36 2.68
C LEU A 249 9.61 -5.87 1.73
N ASP A 250 10.29 -6.94 2.12
CA ASP A 250 11.34 -7.55 1.30
C ASP A 250 10.74 -8.12 0.00
N MET A 251 9.57 -8.78 0.09
CA MET A 251 8.81 -9.25 -1.07
C MET A 251 8.47 -8.12 -2.02
N TYR A 252 7.99 -6.99 -1.50
CA TYR A 252 7.67 -5.81 -2.29
C TYR A 252 8.89 -5.26 -3.03
N LEU A 253 10.05 -5.18 -2.39
CA LEU A 253 11.27 -4.70 -3.04
C LEU A 253 11.82 -5.70 -4.07
N PHE A 254 11.76 -7.01 -3.78
CA PHE A 254 12.18 -8.04 -4.71
C PHE A 254 11.24 -8.19 -5.90
N SER A 255 9.94 -7.83 -5.76
CA SER A 255 8.97 -8.02 -6.83
C SER A 255 9.36 -7.32 -8.12
N TRP A 256 10.06 -6.18 -8.05
CA TRP A 256 10.54 -5.51 -9.25
C TRP A 256 11.47 -6.37 -10.12
N ILE A 257 12.37 -7.16 -9.50
CA ILE A 257 13.28 -8.07 -10.23
C ILE A 257 12.45 -9.11 -11.00
N PHE A 258 11.45 -9.68 -10.33
CA PHE A 258 10.61 -10.72 -10.92
C PHE A 258 9.60 -10.14 -11.91
N ASP A 259 9.06 -8.95 -11.68
CA ASP A 259 8.23 -8.23 -12.64
C ASP A 259 9.01 -7.98 -13.95
N SER A 260 10.24 -7.49 -13.84
CA SER A 260 11.08 -7.22 -15.01
C SER A 260 11.54 -8.47 -15.76
N SER A 261 11.45 -9.66 -15.15
CA SER A 261 11.78 -10.94 -15.79
C SER A 261 10.53 -11.66 -16.31
N VAL A 262 9.51 -11.83 -15.45
CA VAL A 262 8.35 -12.68 -15.74
C VAL A 262 7.43 -12.05 -16.79
N TYR A 263 7.15 -10.73 -16.69
CA TYR A 263 6.26 -10.08 -17.64
C TYR A 263 6.77 -10.14 -19.10
N PRO A 264 8.05 -9.83 -19.42
CA PRO A 264 8.56 -10.00 -20.78
C PRO A 264 8.52 -11.44 -21.26
N MET A 265 8.87 -12.43 -20.41
CA MET A 265 8.90 -13.83 -20.77
C MET A 265 7.50 -14.41 -21.07
N THR A 266 6.48 -13.90 -20.41
CA THR A 266 5.10 -14.39 -20.54
C THR A 266 4.26 -13.58 -21.51
N ARG A 267 4.79 -12.49 -22.05
CA ARG A 267 4.05 -11.56 -22.93
C ARG A 267 3.47 -12.24 -24.18
N GLU A 268 4.18 -13.20 -24.74
CA GLU A 268 3.73 -13.95 -25.92
C GLU A 268 2.53 -14.86 -25.62
N TRP A 269 2.34 -15.23 -24.35
CA TRP A 269 1.21 -16.06 -23.91
C TRP A 269 -0.01 -15.24 -23.49
N MET A 270 0.06 -13.92 -23.60
CA MET A 270 -1.02 -13.04 -23.18
C MET A 270 -2.23 -13.19 -24.12
N PRO A 271 -3.38 -13.64 -23.59
CA PRO A 271 -4.61 -13.78 -24.38
C PRO A 271 -5.16 -12.42 -24.81
N ASP A 272 -6.11 -12.43 -25.75
CA ASP A 272 -6.84 -11.23 -26.14
C ASP A 272 -7.50 -10.58 -24.90
N ILE A 273 -7.38 -9.25 -24.82
CA ILE A 273 -7.92 -8.42 -23.73
C ILE A 273 -9.44 -8.60 -23.53
N GLN A 274 -10.16 -9.02 -24.58
CA GLN A 274 -11.59 -9.27 -24.50
C GLN A 274 -11.94 -10.68 -24.00
N SER A 275 -10.97 -11.59 -23.94
CA SER A 275 -11.19 -12.97 -23.49
C SER A 275 -11.12 -13.12 -21.97
N TRP A 276 -11.87 -14.07 -21.42
CA TRP A 276 -11.74 -14.44 -19.99
C TRP A 276 -10.35 -14.99 -19.65
N GLY A 277 -9.61 -15.49 -20.66
CA GLY A 277 -8.23 -15.95 -20.50
C GLY A 277 -7.29 -14.91 -19.97
N ILE A 278 -7.54 -13.62 -20.25
CA ILE A 278 -6.72 -12.52 -19.74
C ILE A 278 -6.72 -12.45 -18.21
N LEU A 279 -7.85 -12.73 -17.57
CA LEU A 279 -7.95 -12.72 -16.11
C LEU A 279 -7.12 -13.85 -15.49
N LEU A 280 -7.22 -15.06 -16.06
CA LEU A 280 -6.44 -16.22 -15.61
C LEU A 280 -4.94 -15.98 -15.82
N TYR A 281 -4.56 -15.38 -16.94
CA TYR A 281 -3.19 -14.98 -17.23
C TYR A 281 -2.64 -14.01 -16.15
N TYR A 282 -3.35 -12.93 -15.87
CA TYR A 282 -2.90 -11.98 -14.83
C TYR A 282 -2.82 -12.62 -13.44
N VAL A 283 -3.80 -13.45 -13.07
CA VAL A 283 -3.76 -14.15 -11.78
C VAL A 283 -2.55 -15.08 -11.70
N ALA A 284 -2.26 -15.82 -12.77
CA ALA A 284 -1.11 -16.73 -12.81
C ALA A 284 0.22 -15.98 -12.74
N VAL A 285 0.38 -14.90 -13.51
CA VAL A 285 1.62 -14.08 -13.52
C VAL A 285 1.84 -13.40 -12.17
N VAL A 286 0.82 -12.78 -11.59
CA VAL A 286 0.90 -12.15 -10.26
C VAL A 286 1.22 -13.20 -9.19
N ALA A 287 0.61 -14.38 -9.25
CA ALA A 287 0.92 -15.47 -8.31
C ALA A 287 2.37 -15.95 -8.46
N ALA A 288 2.89 -16.06 -9.67
CA ALA A 288 4.28 -16.42 -9.92
C ALA A 288 5.24 -15.39 -9.34
N VAL A 289 5.05 -14.10 -9.62
CA VAL A 289 5.86 -13.00 -9.06
C VAL A 289 5.79 -13.00 -7.54
N PHE A 290 4.60 -13.17 -6.95
CA PHE A 290 4.40 -13.23 -5.50
C PHE A 290 5.19 -14.38 -4.87
N LEU A 291 5.12 -15.60 -5.43
CA LEU A 291 5.82 -16.76 -4.89
C LEU A 291 7.33 -16.63 -5.03
N LEU A 292 7.83 -16.14 -6.16
CA LEU A 292 9.26 -15.89 -6.39
C LEU A 292 9.79 -14.83 -5.42
N SER A 293 9.05 -13.73 -5.24
CA SER A 293 9.41 -12.66 -4.29
C SER A 293 9.39 -13.16 -2.85
N MET A 294 8.43 -14.01 -2.49
CA MET A 294 8.37 -14.62 -1.16
C MET A 294 9.55 -15.54 -0.92
N PHE A 295 9.94 -16.35 -1.91
CA PHE A 295 11.10 -17.24 -1.82
C PHE A 295 12.40 -16.44 -1.65
N ALA A 296 12.63 -15.40 -2.46
CA ALA A 296 13.80 -14.54 -2.35
C ALA A 296 13.87 -13.82 -0.98
N ALA A 297 12.75 -13.29 -0.50
CA ALA A 297 12.65 -12.67 0.81
C ALA A 297 12.93 -13.64 1.95
N ALA A 298 12.45 -14.90 1.83
CA ALA A 298 12.69 -15.95 2.82
C ALA A 298 14.18 -16.36 2.88
N ILE A 299 14.85 -16.47 1.73
CA ILE A 299 16.30 -16.72 1.66
C ILE A 299 17.05 -15.60 2.36
N LYS A 300 16.76 -14.34 2.01
CA LYS A 300 17.41 -13.18 2.64
C LYS A 300 17.20 -13.15 4.16
N ASP A 301 15.98 -13.40 4.65
CA ASP A 301 15.71 -13.45 6.09
C ASP A 301 16.45 -14.63 6.78
N GLY A 302 16.54 -15.78 6.12
CA GLY A 302 17.33 -16.92 6.58
C GLY A 302 18.81 -16.59 6.74
N VAL A 303 19.41 -16.00 5.71
CA VAL A 303 20.81 -15.54 5.73
C VAL A 303 21.02 -14.50 6.85
N TRP A 304 20.12 -13.52 6.96
CA TRP A 304 20.18 -12.52 8.01
C TRP A 304 20.19 -13.11 9.42
N ARG A 305 19.39 -14.14 9.69
CA ARG A 305 19.32 -14.81 10.98
C ARG A 305 20.60 -15.55 11.32
N ILE A 306 21.27 -16.17 10.35
CA ILE A 306 22.56 -16.85 10.57
C ILE A 306 23.61 -15.85 11.08
N PHE A 307 23.68 -14.64 10.48
CA PHE A 307 24.67 -13.63 10.88
C PHE A 307 24.35 -12.88 12.19
N HIS A 308 23.10 -12.91 12.66
CA HIS A 308 22.71 -12.21 13.89
C HIS A 308 22.51 -13.12 15.09
N ASN A 309 22.51 -14.45 14.89
CA ASN A 309 22.44 -15.44 15.95
C ASN A 309 23.79 -16.14 16.17
N ALA A 310 24.81 -15.83 15.40
CA ALA A 310 26.21 -16.17 15.60
C ALA A 310 26.94 -15.04 16.34
#